data_75d6f9778fa641ea548e4e49816fc3be
#
_entry.id   75d6f9778fa641ea548e4e49816fc3be
#
_cell.length_a   1.000
_cell.length_b   1.000
_cell.length_c   1.000
_cell.angle_alpha   90.00
_cell.angle_beta   90.00
_cell.angle_gamma   90.00
#
_symmetry.space_group_name_H-M   'P 1'
#
loop_
_entity.id
_entity.type
_entity.pdbx_description
1 polymer ?
#
loop_
_entity_poly.entity_id
_entity_poly.type
_entity_poly.pdbx_seq_one_letter_code
_entity_poly.pdbx_strand_id
1 'polypeptide(L)'
;KETIAEKLAKNGFKNDEEFFSQINLQFIPVEMREGYDEVSLAKEQKIPTLLEEKDLKGILHNHSTYSDGKHSLRQMAEYCKELGYEYLGISDHSRTASYAGGLEIEKVQKQHEEIDQLNKELAPFKIFKGIESDILGDGSLDYPEDVLKSFDFIVFSVHSILNMDIKRATKRLLTAIENPYTTILGHPTGRLLLRREGYPI
;
A
#
# COMPACT_ATOMS: atom_id res chain seq x y z
N LYS A 1 42.41 -9.88 -21.11
CA LYS A 1 41.59 -10.04 -19.90
C LYS A 1 40.28 -10.75 -20.26
N GLU A 2 40.01 -11.88 -19.61
CA GLU A 2 38.79 -12.66 -19.80
C GLU A 2 37.56 -11.80 -19.48
N THR A 3 36.56 -11.80 -20.33
CA THR A 3 35.32 -11.07 -20.13
C THR A 3 34.42 -11.78 -19.08
N ILE A 4 33.48 -11.06 -18.49
CA ILE A 4 32.50 -11.65 -17.59
C ILE A 4 31.73 -12.78 -18.28
N ALA A 5 31.32 -12.59 -19.53
CA ALA A 5 30.62 -13.60 -20.32
C ALA A 5 31.45 -14.88 -20.51
N GLU A 6 32.75 -14.74 -20.77
CA GLU A 6 33.67 -15.90 -20.92
C GLU A 6 33.86 -16.66 -19.60
N LYS A 7 33.96 -15.96 -18.49
CA LYS A 7 34.02 -16.58 -17.15
C LYS A 7 32.75 -17.39 -16.84
N LEU A 8 31.60 -16.81 -17.07
CA LEU A 8 30.31 -17.44 -16.82
C LEU A 8 30.08 -18.68 -17.70
N ALA A 9 30.50 -18.60 -18.99
CA ALA A 9 30.40 -19.72 -19.92
C ALA A 9 31.26 -20.92 -19.52
N LYS A 10 32.38 -20.70 -18.82
CA LYS A 10 33.32 -21.78 -18.42
C LYS A 10 32.95 -22.47 -17.11
N ASN A 11 32.52 -21.70 -16.13
CA ASN A 11 32.39 -22.20 -14.74
C ASN A 11 30.96 -22.55 -14.36
N GLY A 12 29.94 -21.96 -15.03
CA GLY A 12 28.57 -22.04 -14.59
C GLY A 12 28.37 -21.39 -13.21
N PHE A 13 27.16 -21.39 -12.69
CA PHE A 13 26.81 -20.98 -11.34
C PHE A 13 25.57 -21.76 -10.89
N LYS A 14 25.47 -22.04 -9.60
CA LYS A 14 24.37 -22.82 -9.03
C LYS A 14 23.14 -21.96 -8.71
N ASN A 15 23.38 -20.70 -8.37
CA ASN A 15 22.37 -19.71 -8.01
C ASN A 15 22.90 -18.30 -8.29
N ASP A 16 22.04 -17.31 -8.09
CA ASP A 16 22.36 -15.90 -8.33
C ASP A 16 23.48 -15.38 -7.42
N GLU A 17 23.55 -15.80 -6.17
CA GLU A 17 24.58 -15.38 -5.23
C GLU A 17 25.97 -15.80 -5.72
N GLU A 18 26.11 -17.04 -6.21
CA GLU A 18 27.36 -17.51 -6.80
C GLU A 18 27.73 -16.73 -8.07
N PHE A 19 26.73 -16.40 -8.91
CA PHE A 19 26.93 -15.54 -10.08
C PHE A 19 27.53 -14.19 -9.69
N PHE A 20 26.89 -13.46 -8.76
CA PHE A 20 27.37 -12.13 -8.33
C PHE A 20 28.75 -12.22 -7.68
N SER A 21 29.01 -13.25 -6.88
CA SER A 21 30.32 -13.51 -6.27
C SER A 21 31.42 -13.70 -7.31
N GLN A 22 31.17 -14.49 -8.38
CA GLN A 22 32.15 -14.74 -9.43
C GLN A 22 32.56 -13.48 -10.21
N ILE A 23 31.71 -12.49 -10.28
CA ILE A 23 31.98 -11.20 -10.95
C ILE A 23 32.41 -10.10 -9.97
N ASN A 24 32.66 -10.44 -8.69
CA ASN A 24 33.06 -9.55 -7.62
C ASN A 24 32.07 -8.39 -7.38
N LEU A 25 30.78 -8.70 -7.42
CA LEU A 25 29.70 -7.80 -7.04
C LEU A 25 29.00 -8.31 -5.79
N GLN A 26 28.53 -7.40 -4.95
CA GLN A 26 27.54 -7.72 -3.93
C GLN A 26 26.28 -8.27 -4.61
N PHE A 27 25.63 -9.23 -3.99
CA PHE A 27 24.37 -9.75 -4.48
C PHE A 27 23.33 -8.63 -4.63
N ILE A 28 22.69 -8.56 -5.80
CA ILE A 28 21.62 -7.61 -6.07
C ILE A 28 20.31 -8.40 -6.00
N PRO A 29 19.44 -8.12 -5.01
CA PRO A 29 18.12 -8.72 -4.94
C PRO A 29 17.31 -8.48 -6.22
N VAL A 30 16.45 -9.44 -6.59
CA VAL A 30 15.69 -9.37 -7.84
C VAL A 30 14.79 -8.13 -7.90
N GLU A 31 14.29 -7.71 -6.76
CA GLU A 31 13.44 -6.51 -6.59
C GLU A 31 14.17 -5.20 -6.93
N MET A 32 15.49 -5.20 -6.91
CA MET A 32 16.31 -4.03 -7.23
C MET A 32 16.86 -4.03 -8.65
N ARG A 33 16.58 -5.05 -9.48
CA ARG A 33 17.14 -5.18 -10.84
C ARG A 33 16.35 -4.37 -11.87
N GLU A 34 16.23 -3.07 -11.63
CA GLU A 34 15.42 -2.13 -12.42
C GLU A 34 16.23 -1.34 -13.46
N GLY A 35 17.57 -1.43 -13.46
CA GLY A 35 18.45 -0.73 -14.40
C GLY A 35 18.78 0.71 -13.99
N TYR A 36 18.75 1.02 -12.72
CA TYR A 36 19.13 2.34 -12.17
C TYR A 36 20.59 2.34 -11.69
N ASP A 37 20.80 2.34 -10.39
CA ASP A 37 22.11 2.48 -9.74
C ASP A 37 22.59 1.22 -8.99
N GLU A 38 21.79 0.15 -9.01
CA GLU A 38 22.03 -1.09 -8.27
C GLU A 38 23.42 -1.73 -8.56
N VAL A 39 23.89 -1.65 -9.80
CA VAL A 39 25.23 -2.18 -10.17
C VAL A 39 26.34 -1.34 -9.53
N SER A 40 26.15 -0.03 -9.45
CA SER A 40 27.10 0.88 -8.79
C SER A 40 27.13 0.63 -7.29
N LEU A 41 25.95 0.50 -6.68
CA LEU A 41 25.81 0.16 -5.25
C LEU A 41 26.46 -1.20 -4.95
N ALA A 42 26.26 -2.20 -5.79
CA ALA A 42 26.86 -3.53 -5.61
C ALA A 42 28.38 -3.51 -5.69
N LYS A 43 28.97 -2.70 -6.58
CA LYS A 43 30.43 -2.47 -6.65
C LYS A 43 31.00 -1.85 -5.38
N GLU A 44 30.25 -0.94 -4.79
CA GLU A 44 30.63 -0.21 -3.57
C GLU A 44 30.25 -0.96 -2.28
N GLN A 45 29.66 -2.15 -2.36
CA GLN A 45 29.16 -2.93 -1.23
C GLN A 45 28.08 -2.15 -0.43
N LYS A 46 27.21 -1.42 -1.13
CA LYS A 46 26.18 -0.55 -0.56
C LYS A 46 24.75 -0.98 -0.88
N ILE A 47 24.54 -2.21 -1.37
CA ILE A 47 23.17 -2.73 -1.53
C ILE A 47 22.48 -2.71 -0.17
N PRO A 48 21.33 -2.04 -0.02
CA PRO A 48 20.62 -2.00 1.25
C PRO A 48 20.05 -3.37 1.61
N THR A 49 19.86 -3.59 2.91
CA THR A 49 19.02 -4.71 3.37
C THR A 49 17.58 -4.41 3.06
N LEU A 50 16.93 -5.24 2.26
CA LEU A 50 15.52 -5.09 1.93
C LEU A 50 14.64 -5.60 3.06
N LEU A 51 13.41 -5.10 3.11
CA LEU A 51 12.37 -5.62 3.99
C LEU A 51 11.99 -7.05 3.56
N GLU A 52 11.84 -7.91 4.53
CA GLU A 52 11.37 -9.30 4.36
C GLU A 52 9.99 -9.47 5.02
N GLU A 53 9.29 -10.54 4.66
CA GLU A 53 7.96 -10.84 5.23
C GLU A 53 7.97 -10.87 6.77
N LYS A 54 9.04 -11.38 7.37
CA LYS A 54 9.23 -11.42 8.84
C LYS A 54 9.31 -10.03 9.50
N ASP A 55 9.60 -8.98 8.72
CA ASP A 55 9.72 -7.61 9.22
C ASP A 55 8.35 -6.90 9.25
N LEU A 56 7.33 -7.47 8.59
CA LEU A 56 5.99 -6.92 8.57
C LEU A 56 5.31 -7.09 9.93
N LYS A 57 4.80 -5.99 10.46
CA LYS A 57 4.09 -5.96 11.75
C LYS A 57 2.58 -5.89 11.60
N GLY A 58 2.10 -5.54 10.44
CA GLY A 58 0.69 -5.43 10.11
C GLY A 58 0.48 -4.89 8.72
N ILE A 59 -0.77 -4.77 8.33
CA ILE A 59 -1.18 -4.30 7.02
C ILE A 59 -2.20 -3.17 7.15
N LEU A 60 -2.13 -2.24 6.19
CA LEU A 60 -3.06 -1.12 6.02
C LEU A 60 -3.54 -1.13 4.56
N HIS A 61 -4.59 -0.39 4.24
CA HIS A 61 -5.17 -0.29 2.92
C HIS A 61 -5.65 -1.64 2.37
N ASN A 62 -6.70 -2.15 3.00
CA ASN A 62 -7.40 -3.37 2.60
C ASN A 62 -8.89 -3.26 2.89
N HIS A 63 -9.72 -4.10 2.24
CA HIS A 63 -11.17 -4.00 2.22
C HIS A 63 -11.82 -5.26 2.77
N SER A 64 -12.87 -5.08 3.53
CA SER A 64 -13.72 -6.14 4.05
C SER A 64 -15.03 -6.28 3.25
N THR A 65 -15.89 -7.21 3.67
CA THR A 65 -17.26 -7.32 3.14
C THR A 65 -18.16 -6.13 3.49
N TYR A 66 -17.67 -5.15 4.23
CA TYR A 66 -18.36 -3.86 4.40
C TYR A 66 -18.42 -3.09 3.09
N SER A 67 -17.37 -3.15 2.25
CA SER A 67 -17.37 -2.64 0.88
C SER A 67 -17.26 -3.78 -0.14
N ASP A 68 -16.19 -3.90 -0.88
CA ASP A 68 -16.00 -4.86 -1.96
C ASP A 68 -15.01 -6.00 -1.65
N GLY A 69 -14.53 -6.08 -0.43
CA GLY A 69 -13.67 -7.15 0.04
C GLY A 69 -14.38 -8.52 0.08
N LYS A 70 -13.62 -9.59 0.06
CA LYS A 70 -14.14 -10.97 0.01
C LYS A 70 -14.36 -11.59 1.38
N HIS A 71 -13.71 -11.08 2.41
CA HIS A 71 -13.71 -11.65 3.77
C HIS A 71 -14.30 -10.66 4.77
N SER A 72 -14.96 -11.21 5.80
CA SER A 72 -15.45 -10.38 6.91
C SER A 72 -14.28 -9.78 7.68
N LEU A 73 -14.54 -8.68 8.38
CA LEU A 73 -13.55 -8.02 9.22
C LEU A 73 -12.94 -9.01 10.26
N ARG A 74 -13.77 -9.86 10.87
CA ARG A 74 -13.32 -10.92 11.79
C ARG A 74 -12.36 -11.89 11.13
N GLN A 75 -12.72 -12.44 9.97
CA GLN A 75 -11.87 -13.39 9.23
C GLN A 75 -10.51 -12.79 8.89
N MET A 76 -10.49 -11.52 8.45
CA MET A 76 -9.24 -10.83 8.13
C MET A 76 -8.39 -10.61 9.37
N ALA A 77 -8.98 -10.21 10.48
CA ALA A 77 -8.26 -9.98 11.74
C ALA A 77 -7.67 -11.27 12.32
N GLU A 78 -8.45 -12.36 12.33
CA GLU A 78 -8.00 -13.67 12.78
C GLU A 78 -6.86 -14.20 11.91
N TYR A 79 -6.95 -14.06 10.59
CA TYR A 79 -5.89 -14.47 9.67
C TYR A 79 -4.61 -13.62 9.82
N CYS A 80 -4.71 -12.32 9.97
CA CYS A 80 -3.55 -11.47 10.26
C CYS A 80 -2.85 -11.89 11.57
N LYS A 81 -3.64 -12.22 12.59
CA LYS A 81 -3.11 -12.73 13.86
C LYS A 81 -2.41 -14.10 13.70
N GLU A 82 -2.96 -15.00 12.89
CA GLU A 82 -2.32 -16.30 12.55
C GLU A 82 -0.98 -16.11 11.83
N LEU A 83 -0.87 -15.10 10.96
CA LEU A 83 0.39 -14.73 10.29
C LEU A 83 1.43 -14.10 11.24
N GLY A 84 1.09 -13.86 12.50
CA GLY A 84 1.98 -13.25 13.47
C GLY A 84 2.03 -11.73 13.41
N TYR A 85 1.10 -11.09 12.73
CA TYR A 85 1.00 -9.64 12.71
C TYR A 85 0.48 -9.11 14.05
N GLU A 86 0.88 -7.88 14.36
CA GLU A 86 0.50 -7.19 15.59
C GLU A 86 -0.78 -6.37 15.42
N TYR A 87 -1.09 -5.97 14.16
CA TYR A 87 -2.26 -5.14 13.86
C TYR A 87 -2.81 -5.36 12.43
N LEU A 88 -4.06 -4.95 12.24
CA LEU A 88 -4.76 -4.77 10.98
C LEU A 88 -5.36 -3.37 10.93
N GLY A 89 -5.09 -2.57 9.90
CA GLY A 89 -5.86 -1.36 9.61
C GLY A 89 -6.84 -1.67 8.49
N ILE A 90 -8.14 -1.56 8.76
CA ILE A 90 -9.17 -1.70 7.74
C ILE A 90 -9.41 -0.35 7.05
N SER A 91 -9.61 -0.34 5.74
CA SER A 91 -9.82 0.88 4.96
C SER A 91 -10.83 0.65 3.83
N ASP A 92 -12.03 0.22 4.18
CA ASP A 92 -13.12 0.06 3.23
C ASP A 92 -13.41 1.36 2.47
N HIS A 93 -13.98 1.28 1.27
CA HIS A 93 -14.28 2.44 0.43
C HIS A 93 -15.29 3.38 1.07
N SER A 94 -15.08 4.70 0.90
CA SER A 94 -16.03 5.73 1.31
C SER A 94 -17.24 5.81 0.36
N ARG A 95 -18.27 6.52 0.76
CA ARG A 95 -19.62 6.51 0.15
C ARG A 95 -19.67 6.83 -1.34
N THR A 96 -18.80 7.70 -1.87
CA THR A 96 -18.81 8.04 -3.31
C THR A 96 -18.35 6.91 -4.20
N ALA A 97 -17.61 5.93 -3.66
CA ALA A 97 -17.26 4.69 -4.36
C ALA A 97 -18.45 3.70 -4.41
N SER A 98 -19.61 4.15 -4.89
CA SER A 98 -20.84 3.35 -4.94
C SER A 98 -20.68 2.03 -5.72
N TYR A 99 -19.83 2.01 -6.74
CA TYR A 99 -19.48 0.82 -7.53
C TYR A 99 -18.79 -0.28 -6.69
N ALA A 100 -18.15 0.10 -5.59
CA ALA A 100 -17.47 -0.78 -4.64
C ALA A 100 -18.25 -0.96 -3.33
N GLY A 101 -19.50 -0.54 -3.27
CA GLY A 101 -20.32 -0.64 -2.06
C GLY A 101 -19.89 0.29 -0.93
N GLY A 102 -19.31 1.44 -1.28
CA GLY A 102 -18.76 2.43 -0.33
C GLY A 102 -19.69 2.73 0.86
N LEU A 103 -19.09 3.00 2.01
CA LEU A 103 -19.78 3.04 3.29
C LEU A 103 -20.54 4.36 3.49
N GLU A 104 -21.84 4.28 3.70
CA GLU A 104 -22.61 5.37 4.29
C GLU A 104 -22.26 5.52 5.79
N ILE A 105 -22.57 6.68 6.38
CA ILE A 105 -22.16 7.01 7.76
C ILE A 105 -22.67 5.97 8.77
N GLU A 106 -23.87 5.46 8.59
CA GLU A 106 -24.45 4.44 9.45
C GLU A 106 -23.70 3.10 9.37
N LYS A 107 -23.16 2.78 8.19
CA LYS A 107 -22.27 1.61 8.03
C LYS A 107 -20.92 1.81 8.71
N VAL A 108 -20.34 3.01 8.62
CA VAL A 108 -19.11 3.36 9.33
C VAL A 108 -19.28 3.15 10.84
N GLN A 109 -20.38 3.63 11.42
CA GLN A 109 -20.68 3.46 12.84
C GLN A 109 -20.75 1.97 13.22
N LYS A 110 -21.48 1.16 12.48
CA LYS A 110 -21.58 -0.30 12.70
C LYS A 110 -20.22 -0.99 12.61
N GLN A 111 -19.40 -0.61 11.63
CA GLN A 111 -18.05 -1.15 11.49
C GLN A 111 -17.17 -0.80 12.70
N HIS A 112 -17.25 0.45 13.18
CA HIS A 112 -16.52 0.88 14.37
C HIS A 112 -16.94 0.11 15.62
N GLU A 113 -18.24 -0.16 15.80
CA GLU A 113 -18.75 -0.98 16.90
C GLU A 113 -18.20 -2.41 16.84
N GLU A 114 -18.19 -3.03 15.63
CA GLU A 114 -17.60 -4.36 15.41
C GLU A 114 -16.11 -4.36 15.71
N ILE A 115 -15.36 -3.34 15.25
CA ILE A 115 -13.92 -3.20 15.53
C ILE A 115 -13.68 -3.11 17.04
N ASP A 116 -14.47 -2.31 17.76
CA ASP A 116 -14.32 -2.17 19.21
C ASP A 116 -14.57 -3.48 19.96
N GLN A 117 -15.51 -4.28 19.47
CA GLN A 117 -15.77 -5.63 19.99
C GLN A 117 -14.59 -6.57 19.70
N LEU A 118 -14.15 -6.63 18.44
CA LEU A 118 -13.03 -7.49 18.03
C LEU A 118 -11.73 -7.12 18.75
N ASN A 119 -11.47 -5.85 18.98
CA ASN A 119 -10.30 -5.40 19.72
C ASN A 119 -10.28 -5.89 21.17
N LYS A 120 -11.46 -6.09 21.82
CA LYS A 120 -11.55 -6.71 23.14
C LYS A 120 -11.29 -8.20 23.10
N GLU A 121 -11.83 -8.88 22.08
CA GLU A 121 -11.73 -10.33 21.94
C GLU A 121 -10.34 -10.81 21.49
N LEU A 122 -9.69 -10.06 20.62
CA LEU A 122 -8.43 -10.46 19.95
C LEU A 122 -7.18 -9.89 20.63
N ALA A 123 -7.33 -9.11 21.71
CA ALA A 123 -6.18 -8.51 22.40
C ALA A 123 -5.03 -9.53 22.62
N PRO A 124 -3.76 -9.14 22.49
CA PRO A 124 -3.24 -7.78 22.25
C PRO A 124 -3.25 -7.34 20.77
N PHE A 125 -3.73 -8.18 19.83
CA PHE A 125 -3.86 -7.79 18.42
C PHE A 125 -4.79 -6.59 18.28
N LYS A 126 -4.41 -5.61 17.44
CA LYS A 126 -5.13 -4.34 17.28
C LYS A 126 -5.71 -4.19 15.88
N ILE A 127 -6.99 -3.87 15.79
CA ILE A 127 -7.62 -3.41 14.55
C ILE A 127 -7.75 -1.88 14.63
N PHE A 128 -7.17 -1.18 13.67
CA PHE A 128 -7.31 0.27 13.50
C PHE A 128 -8.51 0.58 12.61
N LYS A 129 -9.30 1.57 13.01
CA LYS A 129 -10.44 2.12 12.27
C LYS A 129 -9.93 3.02 11.17
N GLY A 130 -9.93 2.56 9.94
CA GLY A 130 -9.55 3.35 8.79
C GLY A 130 -10.67 3.43 7.76
N ILE A 131 -10.43 4.25 6.75
CA ILE A 131 -11.27 4.40 5.56
C ILE A 131 -10.39 4.72 4.36
N GLU A 132 -10.71 4.19 3.18
CA GLU A 132 -10.21 4.73 1.93
C GLU A 132 -11.18 5.79 1.43
N SER A 133 -10.89 7.04 1.80
CA SER A 133 -11.70 8.18 1.39
C SER A 133 -11.39 8.60 -0.03
N ASP A 134 -12.42 8.74 -0.87
CA ASP A 134 -12.25 9.40 -2.16
C ASP A 134 -11.78 10.84 -1.97
N ILE A 135 -10.81 11.25 -2.80
CA ILE A 135 -10.49 12.66 -3.00
C ILE A 135 -11.48 13.20 -4.03
N LEU A 136 -12.38 14.08 -3.63
CA LEU A 136 -13.38 14.67 -4.52
C LEU A 136 -12.73 15.60 -5.57
N GLY A 137 -13.50 16.04 -6.55
CA GLY A 137 -12.97 16.82 -7.67
C GLY A 137 -12.33 18.16 -7.29
N ASP A 138 -12.69 18.72 -6.14
CA ASP A 138 -12.13 19.94 -5.54
C ASP A 138 -10.96 19.70 -4.59
N GLY A 139 -10.67 18.42 -4.28
CA GLY A 139 -9.64 18.00 -3.32
C GLY A 139 -10.14 17.75 -1.90
N SER A 140 -11.43 17.96 -1.62
CA SER A 140 -12.02 17.60 -0.32
C SER A 140 -12.14 16.08 -0.15
N LEU A 141 -12.26 15.63 1.09
CA LEU A 141 -12.56 14.24 1.42
C LEU A 141 -14.06 13.97 1.43
N ASP A 142 -14.42 12.70 1.34
CA ASP A 142 -15.80 12.25 1.08
C ASP A 142 -16.75 12.32 2.29
N TYR A 143 -16.25 12.58 3.49
CA TYR A 143 -17.05 12.70 4.70
C TYR A 143 -16.93 14.07 5.35
N PRO A 144 -17.95 14.50 6.14
CA PRO A 144 -17.84 15.68 6.98
C PRO A 144 -16.83 15.48 8.11
N GLU A 145 -16.35 16.57 8.66
CA GLU A 145 -15.24 16.60 9.62
C GLU A 145 -15.48 15.76 10.89
N ASP A 146 -16.70 15.73 11.39
CA ASP A 146 -17.06 14.94 12.58
C ASP A 146 -16.94 13.44 12.34
N VAL A 147 -17.20 12.98 11.11
CA VAL A 147 -16.99 11.59 10.73
C VAL A 147 -15.50 11.30 10.51
N LEU A 148 -14.78 12.21 9.83
CA LEU A 148 -13.33 12.04 9.60
C LEU A 148 -12.55 11.90 10.91
N LYS A 149 -12.94 12.64 11.95
CA LYS A 149 -12.35 12.56 13.31
C LYS A 149 -12.51 11.20 13.99
N SER A 150 -13.46 10.39 13.56
CA SER A 150 -13.74 9.09 14.18
C SER A 150 -12.79 7.97 13.75
N PHE A 151 -12.00 8.21 12.69
CA PHE A 151 -11.03 7.25 12.19
C PHE A 151 -9.66 7.38 12.87
N ASP A 152 -8.97 6.26 13.05
CA ASP A 152 -7.57 6.22 13.52
C ASP A 152 -6.60 6.67 12.42
N PHE A 153 -6.94 6.38 11.15
CA PHE A 153 -6.17 6.79 9.96
C PHE A 153 -7.08 6.88 8.74
N ILE A 154 -6.67 7.67 7.76
CA ILE A 154 -7.38 7.81 6.49
C ILE A 154 -6.40 7.62 5.33
N VAL A 155 -6.67 6.60 4.51
CA VAL A 155 -6.11 6.48 3.16
C VAL A 155 -6.95 7.37 2.27
N PHE A 156 -6.35 8.26 1.49
CA PHE A 156 -7.08 9.13 0.57
C PHE A 156 -6.61 8.89 -0.87
N SER A 157 -7.57 8.59 -1.73
CA SER A 157 -7.31 8.04 -3.06
C SER A 157 -8.14 8.73 -4.15
N VAL A 158 -7.66 8.69 -5.37
CA VAL A 158 -8.39 9.20 -6.54
C VAL A 158 -8.99 8.05 -7.31
N HIS A 159 -10.32 7.92 -7.29
CA HIS A 159 -11.06 6.89 -8.03
C HIS A 159 -11.89 7.43 -9.19
N SER A 160 -12.11 8.74 -9.25
CA SER A 160 -12.94 9.39 -10.25
C SER A 160 -12.23 10.58 -10.89
N ILE A 161 -12.74 11.04 -12.06
CA ILE A 161 -12.22 12.22 -12.77
C ILE A 161 -10.71 12.07 -13.05
N LEU A 162 -10.31 10.95 -13.64
CA LEU A 162 -8.89 10.60 -13.89
C LEU A 162 -8.28 11.38 -15.07
N ASN A 163 -9.09 12.01 -15.92
CA ASN A 163 -8.63 12.77 -17.10
C ASN A 163 -8.44 14.25 -16.74
N MET A 164 -7.58 14.54 -15.78
CA MET A 164 -7.20 15.90 -15.44
C MET A 164 -5.87 16.28 -16.10
N ASP A 165 -5.71 17.58 -16.41
CA ASP A 165 -4.39 18.13 -16.67
C ASP A 165 -3.57 18.15 -15.37
N ILE A 166 -2.23 18.18 -15.53
CA ILE A 166 -1.29 18.13 -14.40
C ILE A 166 -1.58 19.20 -13.34
N LYS A 167 -1.91 20.41 -13.74
CA LYS A 167 -2.17 21.53 -12.82
C LYS A 167 -3.39 21.26 -11.92
N ARG A 168 -4.47 20.74 -12.49
CA ARG A 168 -5.69 20.38 -11.75
C ARG A 168 -5.45 19.16 -10.85
N ALA A 169 -4.78 18.13 -11.37
CA ALA A 169 -4.45 16.93 -10.62
C ALA A 169 -3.58 17.28 -9.41
N THR A 170 -2.49 18.02 -9.61
CA THR A 170 -1.60 18.47 -8.52
C THR A 170 -2.36 19.30 -7.48
N LYS A 171 -3.19 20.29 -7.92
CA LYS A 171 -3.98 21.08 -6.98
C LYS A 171 -4.91 20.23 -6.13
N ARG A 172 -5.62 19.27 -6.76
CA ARG A 172 -6.53 18.34 -6.09
C ARG A 172 -5.80 17.55 -4.99
N LEU A 173 -4.64 16.97 -5.32
CA LEU A 173 -3.84 16.21 -4.36
C LEU A 173 -3.30 17.09 -3.23
N LEU A 174 -2.77 18.26 -3.53
CA LEU A 174 -2.26 19.19 -2.51
C LEU A 174 -3.36 19.61 -1.54
N THR A 175 -4.57 19.92 -2.05
CA THR A 175 -5.72 20.23 -1.18
C THR A 175 -6.07 19.07 -0.25
N ALA A 176 -6.03 17.83 -0.75
CA ALA A 176 -6.26 16.65 0.09
C ALA A 176 -5.14 16.41 1.11
N ILE A 177 -3.87 16.60 0.71
CA ILE A 177 -2.70 16.46 1.61
C ILE A 177 -2.74 17.49 2.75
N GLU A 178 -3.23 18.69 2.49
CA GLU A 178 -3.37 19.75 3.50
C GLU A 178 -4.50 19.49 4.51
N ASN A 179 -5.36 18.51 4.26
CA ASN A 179 -6.43 18.16 5.19
C ASN A 179 -5.84 17.49 6.46
N PRO A 180 -6.14 17.96 7.68
CA PRO A 180 -5.51 17.49 8.90
C PRO A 180 -5.85 16.03 9.28
N TYR A 181 -6.84 15.42 8.63
CA TYR A 181 -7.26 14.04 8.89
C TYR A 181 -6.63 13.01 7.95
N THR A 182 -5.95 13.44 6.88
CA THR A 182 -5.27 12.54 5.94
C THR A 182 -4.02 11.93 6.55
N THR A 183 -3.80 10.65 6.28
CA THR A 183 -2.65 9.91 6.83
C THR A 183 -1.80 9.28 5.72
N ILE A 184 -2.42 8.62 4.76
CA ILE A 184 -1.74 7.84 3.72
C ILE A 184 -2.32 8.23 2.35
N LEU A 185 -1.47 8.71 1.43
CA LEU A 185 -1.85 8.90 0.04
C LEU A 185 -1.84 7.54 -0.67
N GLY A 186 -3.03 7.05 -1.05
CA GLY A 186 -3.20 5.81 -1.78
C GLY A 186 -2.97 6.00 -3.27
N HIS A 187 -2.43 4.99 -3.97
CA HIS A 187 -2.21 4.89 -5.43
C HIS A 187 -2.39 6.22 -6.23
N PRO A 188 -1.52 7.23 -6.03
CA PRO A 188 -1.77 8.62 -6.39
C PRO A 188 -1.99 8.88 -7.88
N THR A 189 -1.47 8.03 -8.76
CA THR A 189 -1.60 8.20 -10.21
C THR A 189 -2.74 7.37 -10.84
N GLY A 190 -3.38 6.50 -10.07
CA GLY A 190 -4.41 5.59 -10.55
C GLY A 190 -3.93 4.62 -11.65
N ARG A 191 -2.62 4.37 -11.75
CA ARG A 191 -2.04 3.43 -12.72
C ARG A 191 -2.54 2.01 -12.48
N LEU A 192 -2.90 1.31 -13.55
CA LEU A 192 -3.15 -0.13 -13.53
C LEU A 192 -2.17 -0.82 -14.47
N LEU A 193 -1.35 -1.72 -13.93
CA LEU A 193 -0.38 -2.48 -14.72
C LEU A 193 -1.08 -3.20 -15.88
N LEU A 194 -0.50 -3.08 -17.08
CA LEU A 194 -0.98 -3.68 -18.33
C LEU A 194 -2.39 -3.22 -18.80
N ARG A 195 -3.01 -2.23 -18.13
CA ARG A 195 -4.38 -1.78 -18.46
C ARG A 195 -4.53 -0.27 -18.62
N ARG A 196 -3.91 0.51 -17.77
CA ARG A 196 -4.07 1.98 -17.77
C ARG A 196 -2.80 2.66 -17.29
N GLU A 197 -2.31 3.60 -18.09
CA GLU A 197 -1.25 4.52 -17.67
C GLU A 197 -1.71 5.39 -16.50
N GLY A 198 -0.75 5.80 -15.66
CA GLY A 198 -1.02 6.77 -14.61
C GLY A 198 -1.29 8.15 -15.22
N TYR A 199 -2.18 8.93 -14.59
CA TYR A 199 -2.34 10.33 -14.96
C TYR A 199 -1.17 11.17 -14.40
N PRO A 200 -0.79 12.27 -15.07
CA PRO A 200 0.32 13.12 -14.62
C PRO A 200 -0.07 13.94 -13.38
N ILE A 201 0.87 14.04 -12.44
CA ILE A 201 0.77 14.83 -11.21
C ILE A 201 2.01 15.68 -11.00
#